data_3ed23a2bba770079e1e97a8e149c90c4
#
_entry.id   3ed23a2bba770079e1e97a8e149c90c4
#
_cell.length_a   1.000
_cell.length_b   1.000
_cell.length_c   1.000
_cell.angle_alpha   90.00
_cell.angle_beta   90.00
_cell.angle_gamma   90.00
#
_symmetry.space_group_name_H-M   'P 1'
#
loop_
_entity.id
_entity.type
_entity.pdbx_description
1 polymer ?
#
loop_
_entity_poly.entity_id
_entity_poly.type
_entity_poly.pdbx_seq_one_letter_code
_entity_poly.pdbx_strand_id
1 'polypeptide(L)'
;MNIFAKQQINNPLSHNKKQLSLKPKTNKKSMANKSGSKSAIKSFPKTFWTVIVMEFLERGSYYGVMSVLGVFLILSGAEGGLGFSKEQAGAILGTIPPLLYFLPIMAGAIADRYGYRKVLFFAFTCMILGYGFTGLSNSYAMIFLSLILMAVGAGFFKPVISGTIAKSTNQENSGLGFGIFYWSINLGAFLFPLILVPILKAESYSYIFYMASSIAFVLLLINLFIYREPVREKTNKSLVQVFSEMLLVLKDWRFILMIFLYSGFWILYFQMFGTVLWYVRDYLDMTPLNNAVNSFLSLFVENPSWKFDVEHVTVINAGVIILLQLIVSNIVKKAPALPTMMAGIGLGTLGMIILSFSASPWVFLIGIMTFTLGEMTTHPKYISYIGLIAPADKKALYLGYSFLYGVIGSSIGGFLGARLYVKYVDELGTPSTLWLILSGIGIFSMVALFLYNKFLVRKTN
;
A
#
# COMPACT_ATOMS: atom_id res chain seq x y z
N MET A 1 -23.43 47.58 29.48
CA MET A 1 -22.33 48.52 29.68
C MET A 1 -21.37 48.27 28.53
N ASN A 2 -21.55 48.91 27.39
CA ASN A 2 -21.12 50.22 26.93
C ASN A 2 -19.69 50.56 27.30
N ILE A 3 -18.88 50.82 26.24
CA ILE A 3 -18.14 52.08 25.91
C ILE A 3 -16.92 51.64 25.09
N PHE A 4 -16.50 52.09 23.94
CA PHE A 4 -16.59 53.20 22.98
C PHE A 4 -15.78 52.74 21.77
N ALA A 5 -16.17 52.88 20.59
CA ALA A 5 -16.43 53.99 19.66
C ALA A 5 -15.22 54.38 18.78
N LYS A 6 -15.46 54.26 17.48
CA LYS A 6 -15.20 55.18 16.37
C LYS A 6 -13.91 56.01 16.34
N GLN A 7 -13.19 55.89 15.24
CA GLN A 7 -12.78 57.07 14.49
C GLN A 7 -12.78 56.81 12.98
N GLN A 8 -13.44 57.74 12.32
CA GLN A 8 -13.73 57.88 10.91
C GLN A 8 -12.71 58.82 10.22
N ILE A 9 -12.63 58.65 8.89
CA ILE A 9 -12.58 59.69 7.83
C ILE A 9 -11.23 60.35 7.54
N ASN A 10 -10.73 60.15 6.29
CA ASN A 10 -10.82 61.20 5.26
C ASN A 10 -10.27 60.71 3.89
N ASN A 11 -11.14 60.87 2.90
CA ASN A 11 -10.83 60.92 1.46
C ASN A 11 -10.63 62.41 1.07
N PRO A 12 -9.82 62.76 0.06
CA PRO A 12 -10.47 63.34 -1.11
C PRO A 12 -9.88 62.98 -2.48
N LEU A 13 -10.79 62.66 -3.36
CA LEU A 13 -10.96 62.97 -4.80
C LEU A 13 -9.88 63.81 -5.54
N SER A 14 -9.44 63.39 -6.74
CA SER A 14 -9.82 64.06 -8.01
C SER A 14 -9.25 63.40 -9.25
N HIS A 15 -10.12 63.11 -10.19
CA HIS A 15 -10.04 63.21 -11.65
C HIS A 15 -8.73 62.86 -12.42
N ASN A 16 -8.75 61.77 -13.23
CA ASN A 16 -8.63 61.98 -14.67
C ASN A 16 -9.19 60.82 -15.50
N LYS A 17 -10.26 61.11 -16.24
CA LYS A 17 -10.77 60.25 -17.34
C LYS A 17 -9.84 60.34 -18.54
N LYS A 18 -9.28 59.20 -18.99
CA LYS A 18 -9.00 58.97 -20.40
C LYS A 18 -9.44 57.57 -20.78
N GLN A 19 -10.54 57.50 -21.54
CA GLN A 19 -10.98 56.33 -22.27
C GLN A 19 -9.94 56.00 -23.35
N LEU A 20 -9.46 54.76 -23.32
CA LEU A 20 -8.88 54.16 -24.50
C LEU A 20 -9.50 52.76 -24.64
N SER A 21 -10.36 52.65 -25.64
CA SER A 21 -10.93 51.38 -26.12
C SER A 21 -9.83 50.49 -26.65
N LEU A 22 -9.62 49.34 -26.03
CA LEU A 22 -8.86 48.23 -26.61
C LEU A 22 -9.72 46.97 -26.61
N LYS A 23 -10.13 46.57 -27.85
CA LYS A 23 -10.80 45.30 -28.15
C LYS A 23 -9.96 44.14 -27.66
N PRO A 24 -10.56 43.06 -27.07
CA PRO A 24 -9.84 41.88 -26.72
C PRO A 24 -9.40 41.14 -28.02
N LYS A 25 -8.10 41.03 -28.25
CA LYS A 25 -7.55 40.10 -29.22
C LYS A 25 -7.70 38.69 -28.66
N THR A 26 -8.64 37.95 -29.20
CA THR A 26 -8.75 36.47 -29.03
C THR A 26 -7.51 35.83 -29.64
N ASN A 27 -6.55 35.47 -28.82
CA ASN A 27 -5.46 34.59 -29.21
C ASN A 27 -5.84 33.15 -28.85
N LYS A 28 -6.50 32.47 -29.82
CA LYS A 28 -6.52 31.03 -29.90
C LYS A 28 -5.09 30.54 -30.15
N LYS A 29 -4.42 30.06 -29.13
CA LYS A 29 -3.30 29.12 -29.27
C LYS A 29 -3.54 27.97 -28.32
N SER A 30 -4.39 27.02 -28.71
CA SER A 30 -4.33 25.65 -28.26
C SER A 30 -3.17 24.99 -29.03
N MET A 31 -1.96 25.09 -28.50
CA MET A 31 -0.88 24.18 -28.85
C MET A 31 -0.68 23.26 -27.68
N ALA A 32 -1.09 22.01 -27.88
CA ALA A 32 -0.81 20.89 -26.98
C ALA A 32 0.70 20.86 -26.67
N ASN A 33 1.03 21.18 -25.44
CA ASN A 33 2.40 21.30 -24.98
C ASN A 33 2.97 19.89 -24.70
N LYS A 34 3.32 19.13 -25.73
CA LYS A 34 4.09 17.87 -25.64
C LYS A 34 5.53 18.09 -25.15
N SER A 35 6.00 19.32 -25.05
CA SER A 35 7.35 19.66 -24.57
C SER A 35 7.44 19.73 -23.02
N GLY A 36 6.34 19.91 -22.31
CA GLY A 36 6.33 20.08 -20.86
C GLY A 36 6.75 18.83 -20.08
N SER A 37 6.42 17.63 -20.55
CA SER A 37 6.73 16.38 -19.85
C SER A 37 8.22 16.03 -19.83
N LYS A 38 8.93 16.18 -20.95
CA LYS A 38 10.39 15.93 -21.02
C LYS A 38 11.20 16.94 -20.21
N SER A 39 10.73 18.17 -20.07
CA SER A 39 11.34 19.20 -19.22
C SER A 39 11.14 18.90 -17.74
N ALA A 40 9.95 18.45 -17.35
CA ALA A 40 9.62 18.11 -15.95
C ALA A 40 10.43 16.92 -15.42
N ILE A 41 10.63 15.86 -16.22
CA ILE A 41 11.44 14.70 -15.85
C ILE A 41 12.90 15.07 -15.58
N LYS A 42 13.46 16.00 -16.38
CA LYS A 42 14.84 16.49 -16.21
C LYS A 42 15.02 17.39 -14.98
N SER A 43 13.93 17.89 -14.38
CA SER A 43 13.99 18.77 -13.21
C SER A 43 14.27 18.01 -11.90
N PHE A 44 14.12 16.69 -11.87
CA PHE A 44 14.36 15.90 -10.66
C PHE A 44 15.86 15.74 -10.38
N PRO A 45 16.30 15.94 -9.12
CA PRO A 45 17.70 15.75 -8.72
C PRO A 45 18.11 14.27 -8.75
N LYS A 46 19.41 13.98 -8.77
CA LYS A 46 19.94 12.61 -8.77
C LYS A 46 19.42 11.79 -7.59
N THR A 47 19.31 12.40 -6.42
CA THR A 47 18.77 11.75 -5.21
C THR A 47 17.34 11.22 -5.41
N PHE A 48 16.49 11.94 -6.15
CA PHE A 48 15.15 11.46 -6.50
C PHE A 48 15.21 10.10 -7.23
N TRP A 49 16.02 10.01 -8.29
CA TRP A 49 16.14 8.76 -9.05
C TRP A 49 16.78 7.63 -8.24
N THR A 50 17.75 7.97 -7.38
CA THR A 50 18.32 6.98 -6.45
C THR A 50 17.25 6.36 -5.57
N VAL A 51 16.38 7.15 -4.96
CA VAL A 51 15.33 6.61 -4.08
C VAL A 51 14.20 5.92 -4.84
N ILE A 52 13.93 6.29 -6.10
CA ILE A 52 13.00 5.54 -6.96
C ILE A 52 13.53 4.12 -7.23
N VAL A 53 14.82 3.98 -7.54
CA VAL A 53 15.45 2.65 -7.70
C VAL A 53 15.43 1.87 -6.38
N MET A 54 15.76 2.54 -5.27
CA MET A 54 15.72 1.90 -3.96
C MET A 54 14.31 1.39 -3.62
N GLU A 55 13.27 2.18 -3.86
CA GLU A 55 11.88 1.76 -3.64
C GLU A 55 11.50 0.58 -4.55
N PHE A 56 11.81 0.65 -5.84
CA PHE A 56 11.52 -0.42 -6.78
C PHE A 56 12.12 -1.75 -6.32
N LEU A 57 13.39 -1.77 -5.95
CA LEU A 57 14.11 -2.97 -5.52
C LEU A 57 13.57 -3.51 -4.18
N GLU A 58 13.34 -2.61 -3.22
CA GLU A 58 12.83 -3.00 -1.91
C GLU A 58 11.38 -3.50 -2.01
N ARG A 59 10.49 -2.81 -2.74
CA ARG A 59 9.12 -3.27 -2.95
C ARG A 59 9.07 -4.57 -3.72
N GLY A 60 9.90 -4.71 -4.76
CA GLY A 60 10.03 -5.98 -5.48
C GLY A 60 10.41 -7.15 -4.57
N SER A 61 11.42 -6.96 -3.71
CA SER A 61 11.83 -7.96 -2.72
C SER A 61 10.70 -8.29 -1.73
N TYR A 62 10.07 -7.28 -1.17
CA TYR A 62 8.98 -7.44 -0.22
C TYR A 62 7.79 -8.21 -0.82
N TYR A 63 7.29 -7.77 -1.97
CA TYR A 63 6.16 -8.44 -2.63
C TYR A 63 6.56 -9.80 -3.21
N GLY A 64 7.81 -9.98 -3.63
CA GLY A 64 8.34 -11.29 -4.00
C GLY A 64 8.23 -12.28 -2.85
N VAL A 65 8.69 -11.90 -1.66
CA VAL A 65 8.57 -12.73 -0.45
C VAL A 65 7.09 -12.92 -0.05
N MET A 66 6.32 -11.84 0.03
CA MET A 66 4.93 -11.90 0.50
C MET A 66 4.02 -12.71 -0.43
N SER A 67 4.32 -12.78 -1.72
CA SER A 67 3.53 -13.54 -2.69
C SER A 67 3.57 -15.06 -2.46
N VAL A 68 4.55 -15.56 -1.72
CA VAL A 68 4.70 -16.98 -1.41
C VAL A 68 4.77 -17.29 0.08
N LEU A 69 5.00 -16.30 0.95
CA LEU A 69 5.25 -16.51 2.38
C LEU A 69 4.15 -17.35 3.03
N GLY A 70 2.87 -17.03 2.78
CA GLY A 70 1.75 -17.74 3.38
C GLY A 70 1.74 -19.23 3.04
N VAL A 71 2.18 -19.60 1.84
CA VAL A 71 2.29 -20.99 1.40
C VAL A 71 3.58 -21.64 1.90
N PHE A 72 4.72 -20.95 1.80
CA PHE A 72 6.00 -21.43 2.32
C PHE A 72 5.93 -21.86 3.78
N LEU A 73 5.21 -21.11 4.61
CA LEU A 73 5.05 -21.42 6.03
C LEU A 73 4.35 -22.77 6.27
N ILE A 74 3.36 -23.13 5.46
CA ILE A 74 2.52 -24.32 5.67
C ILE A 74 2.91 -25.55 4.86
N LEU A 75 3.64 -25.36 3.74
CA LEU A 75 4.16 -26.45 2.91
C LEU A 75 4.98 -27.42 3.76
N SER A 76 4.83 -28.71 3.50
CA SER A 76 5.66 -29.73 4.14
C SER A 76 7.15 -29.55 3.79
N GLY A 77 8.05 -30.03 4.65
CA GLY A 77 9.49 -29.97 4.35
C GLY A 77 9.86 -30.77 3.08
N ALA A 78 9.11 -31.81 2.73
CA ALA A 78 9.29 -32.56 1.48
C ALA A 78 8.95 -31.72 0.23
N GLU A 79 8.07 -30.73 0.37
CA GLU A 79 7.71 -29.78 -0.69
C GLU A 79 8.54 -28.47 -0.63
N GLY A 80 9.56 -28.44 0.22
CA GLY A 80 10.46 -27.28 0.39
C GLY A 80 9.92 -26.17 1.28
N GLY A 81 8.88 -26.43 2.09
CA GLY A 81 8.32 -25.51 3.05
C GLY A 81 8.72 -25.78 4.50
N LEU A 82 8.04 -25.15 5.45
CA LEU A 82 8.36 -25.21 6.88
C LEU A 82 7.46 -26.16 7.69
N GLY A 83 6.34 -26.60 7.15
CA GLY A 83 5.41 -27.53 7.79
C GLY A 83 4.67 -26.95 9.00
N PHE A 84 4.52 -25.63 9.10
CA PHE A 84 3.78 -25.00 10.19
C PHE A 84 2.28 -25.18 10.01
N SER A 85 1.52 -25.16 11.10
CA SER A 85 0.07 -25.14 11.00
C SER A 85 -0.42 -23.81 10.40
N LYS A 86 -1.64 -23.82 9.83
CA LYS A 86 -2.25 -22.59 9.29
C LYS A 86 -2.48 -21.54 10.37
N GLU A 87 -2.71 -21.96 11.63
CA GLU A 87 -2.80 -21.05 12.78
C GLU A 87 -1.45 -20.40 13.11
N GLN A 88 -0.36 -21.17 13.05
CA GLN A 88 1.00 -20.65 13.23
C GLN A 88 1.35 -19.66 12.11
N ALA A 89 1.02 -19.99 10.87
CA ALA A 89 1.18 -19.08 9.73
C ALA A 89 0.30 -17.83 9.90
N GLY A 90 -0.95 -17.99 10.34
CA GLY A 90 -1.86 -16.88 10.65
C GLY A 90 -1.34 -15.97 11.75
N ALA A 91 -0.66 -16.50 12.78
CA ALA A 91 0.00 -15.70 13.81
C ALA A 91 1.14 -14.85 13.25
N ILE A 92 1.95 -15.40 12.34
CA ILE A 92 2.99 -14.63 11.62
C ILE A 92 2.35 -13.54 10.76
N LEU A 93 1.37 -13.90 9.91
CA LEU A 93 0.70 -12.97 9.01
C LEU A 93 -0.14 -11.91 9.75
N GLY A 94 -0.60 -12.21 10.98
CA GLY A 94 -1.29 -11.26 11.86
C GLY A 94 -0.37 -10.39 12.70
N THR A 95 0.93 -10.66 12.76
CA THR A 95 1.90 -9.91 13.57
C THR A 95 2.87 -9.09 12.73
N ILE A 96 3.36 -9.64 11.62
CA ILE A 96 4.42 -9.01 10.83
C ILE A 96 3.93 -7.78 10.05
N PRO A 97 2.85 -7.83 9.24
CA PRO A 97 2.37 -6.66 8.52
C PRO A 97 1.96 -5.48 9.43
N PRO A 98 1.35 -5.68 10.62
CA PRO A 98 1.07 -4.57 11.53
C PRO A 98 2.28 -3.71 11.86
N LEU A 99 3.46 -4.30 12.04
CA LEU A 99 4.69 -3.56 12.31
C LEU A 99 5.06 -2.62 11.16
N LEU A 100 4.84 -3.05 9.90
CA LEU A 100 5.10 -2.25 8.70
C LEU A 100 4.21 -1.01 8.59
N TYR A 101 3.03 -1.03 9.23
CA TYR A 101 2.10 0.10 9.25
C TYR A 101 2.24 0.96 10.51
N PHE A 102 2.67 0.38 11.62
CA PHE A 102 2.84 1.08 12.90
C PHE A 102 4.18 1.82 12.99
N LEU A 103 5.29 1.16 12.65
CA LEU A 103 6.63 1.71 12.81
C LEU A 103 6.89 2.99 12.01
N PRO A 104 6.36 3.19 10.79
CA PRO A 104 6.53 4.43 10.04
C PRO A 104 6.08 5.69 10.79
N ILE A 105 5.09 5.57 11.68
CA ILE A 105 4.59 6.70 12.48
C ILE A 105 5.72 7.29 13.35
N MET A 106 6.59 6.43 13.88
CA MET A 106 7.72 6.81 14.74
C MET A 106 9.00 7.03 13.94
N ALA A 107 9.22 6.19 12.92
CA ALA A 107 10.48 6.15 12.17
C ALA A 107 10.76 7.45 11.43
N GLY A 108 9.74 8.18 10.98
CA GLY A 108 9.88 9.50 10.38
C GLY A 108 10.52 10.52 11.34
N ALA A 109 10.02 10.61 12.57
CA ALA A 109 10.57 11.51 13.59
C ALA A 109 11.99 11.14 14.01
N ILE A 110 12.29 9.84 14.08
CA ILE A 110 13.64 9.32 14.35
C ILE A 110 14.57 9.71 13.20
N ALA A 111 14.12 9.58 11.96
CA ALA A 111 14.89 9.93 10.78
C ALA A 111 15.17 11.44 10.68
N ASP A 112 14.20 12.29 10.99
CA ASP A 112 14.38 13.74 11.04
C ASP A 112 15.39 14.16 12.13
N ARG A 113 15.47 13.43 13.23
CA ARG A 113 16.42 13.72 14.32
C ARG A 113 17.82 13.18 14.06
N TYR A 114 17.95 11.90 13.70
CA TYR A 114 19.25 11.22 13.61
C TYR A 114 19.85 11.24 12.20
N GLY A 115 19.07 11.53 11.18
CA GLY A 115 19.47 11.59 9.78
C GLY A 115 18.99 10.39 8.96
N TYR A 116 18.57 10.67 7.75
CA TYR A 116 17.99 9.70 6.82
C TYR A 116 18.96 8.56 6.49
N ARG A 117 20.21 8.90 6.21
CA ARG A 117 21.25 7.94 5.84
C ARG A 117 21.54 6.92 6.96
N LYS A 118 21.57 7.36 8.23
CA LYS A 118 21.78 6.48 9.39
C LYS A 118 20.61 5.55 9.62
N VAL A 119 19.39 6.07 9.45
CA VAL A 119 18.17 5.27 9.60
C VAL A 119 18.05 4.24 8.48
N LEU A 120 18.40 4.58 7.23
CA LEU A 120 18.46 3.62 6.12
C LEU A 120 19.54 2.54 6.37
N PHE A 121 20.69 2.89 6.92
CA PHE A 121 21.72 1.91 7.29
C PHE A 121 21.16 0.88 8.28
N PHE A 122 20.52 1.34 9.35
CA PHE A 122 19.84 0.47 10.31
C PHE A 122 18.75 -0.38 9.64
N ALA A 123 17.89 0.24 8.82
CA ALA A 123 16.81 -0.43 8.13
C ALA A 123 17.31 -1.57 7.24
N PHE A 124 18.30 -1.32 6.39
CA PHE A 124 18.83 -2.35 5.51
C PHE A 124 19.57 -3.44 6.25
N THR A 125 20.29 -3.11 7.34
CA THR A 125 20.93 -4.12 8.20
C THR A 125 19.88 -5.07 8.80
N CYS A 126 18.78 -4.53 9.31
CA CYS A 126 17.66 -5.35 9.82
C CYS A 126 17.04 -6.22 8.71
N MET A 127 16.87 -5.69 7.49
CA MET A 127 16.31 -6.44 6.36
C MET A 127 17.26 -7.55 5.89
N ILE A 128 18.57 -7.30 5.79
CA ILE A 128 19.57 -8.31 5.42
C ILE A 128 19.50 -9.48 6.38
N LEU A 129 19.55 -9.21 7.69
CA LEU A 129 19.52 -10.24 8.72
C LEU A 129 18.15 -10.94 8.75
N GLY A 130 17.06 -10.16 8.67
CA GLY A 130 15.71 -10.68 8.70
C GLY A 130 15.42 -11.65 7.55
N TYR A 131 15.64 -11.23 6.32
CA TYR A 131 15.48 -12.12 5.15
C TYR A 131 16.49 -13.28 5.16
N GLY A 132 17.77 -13.00 5.47
CA GLY A 132 18.81 -14.03 5.48
C GLY A 132 18.51 -15.15 6.46
N PHE A 133 18.17 -14.84 7.70
CA PHE A 133 17.83 -15.85 8.71
C PHE A 133 16.50 -16.56 8.42
N THR A 134 15.54 -15.90 7.78
CA THR A 134 14.30 -16.57 7.31
C THR A 134 14.63 -17.63 6.26
N GLY A 135 15.55 -17.39 5.34
CA GLY A 135 15.98 -18.38 4.36
C GLY A 135 16.82 -19.53 4.92
N LEU A 136 17.48 -19.33 6.08
CA LEU A 136 18.40 -20.31 6.70
C LEU A 136 17.74 -21.20 7.75
N SER A 137 16.59 -20.84 8.30
CA SER A 137 16.00 -21.51 9.46
C SER A 137 14.72 -22.25 9.13
N ASN A 138 14.50 -23.36 9.85
CA ASN A 138 13.23 -24.11 9.85
C ASN A 138 12.51 -24.03 11.22
N SER A 139 13.09 -23.32 12.19
CA SER A 139 12.49 -23.17 13.52
C SER A 139 11.43 -22.06 13.52
N TYR A 140 10.24 -22.36 14.01
CA TYR A 140 9.16 -21.36 14.13
C TYR A 140 9.58 -20.09 14.86
N ALA A 141 10.25 -20.22 16.00
CA ALA A 141 10.70 -19.05 16.78
C ALA A 141 11.71 -18.20 16.01
N MET A 142 12.67 -18.84 15.32
CA MET A 142 13.66 -18.11 14.52
C MET A 142 13.02 -17.42 13.31
N ILE A 143 12.13 -18.11 12.58
CA ILE A 143 11.39 -17.52 11.46
C ILE A 143 10.57 -16.30 11.94
N PHE A 144 9.85 -16.44 13.06
CA PHE A 144 9.04 -15.37 13.64
C PHE A 144 9.90 -14.14 13.99
N LEU A 145 11.01 -14.35 14.69
CA LEU A 145 11.94 -13.27 15.08
C LEU A 145 12.63 -12.64 13.86
N SER A 146 13.02 -13.45 12.87
CA SER A 146 13.63 -12.97 11.63
C SER A 146 12.69 -12.09 10.83
N LEU A 147 11.43 -12.49 10.71
CA LEU A 147 10.41 -11.70 10.03
C LEU A 147 10.05 -10.41 10.81
N ILE A 148 10.06 -10.44 12.15
CA ILE A 148 9.97 -9.21 12.96
C ILE A 148 11.13 -8.28 12.62
N LEU A 149 12.35 -8.79 12.57
CA LEU A 149 13.52 -7.98 12.25
C LEU A 149 13.44 -7.36 10.85
N MET A 150 13.01 -8.15 9.85
CA MET A 150 12.70 -7.67 8.51
C MET A 150 11.65 -6.54 8.54
N ALA A 151 10.54 -6.75 9.27
CA ALA A 151 9.46 -5.76 9.36
C ALA A 151 9.91 -4.46 10.04
N VAL A 152 10.78 -4.54 11.03
CA VAL A 152 11.42 -3.36 11.64
C VAL A 152 12.21 -2.60 10.57
N GLY A 153 13.05 -3.29 9.80
CA GLY A 153 13.82 -2.66 8.72
C GLY A 153 12.92 -1.97 7.70
N ALA A 154 11.93 -2.67 7.16
CA ALA A 154 11.01 -2.13 6.16
C ALA A 154 10.13 -0.97 6.71
N GLY A 155 9.73 -1.03 7.99
CA GLY A 155 8.99 0.03 8.65
C GLY A 155 9.81 1.32 8.81
N PHE A 156 11.12 1.22 9.03
CA PHE A 156 12.02 2.37 9.10
C PHE A 156 12.40 2.91 7.70
N PHE A 157 12.45 2.07 6.69
CA PHE A 157 12.75 2.45 5.32
C PHE A 157 11.68 3.39 4.72
N LYS A 158 10.42 3.03 4.84
CA LYS A 158 9.29 3.65 4.13
C LYS A 158 9.17 5.17 4.34
N PRO A 159 9.19 5.74 5.57
CA PRO A 159 9.04 7.18 5.76
C PRO A 159 10.27 7.97 5.28
N VAL A 160 11.46 7.37 5.29
CA VAL A 160 12.69 8.02 4.82
C VAL A 160 12.65 8.21 3.30
N ILE A 161 12.20 7.20 2.56
CA ILE A 161 12.08 7.28 1.10
C ILE A 161 11.00 8.30 0.70
N SER A 162 9.79 8.19 1.25
CA SER A 162 8.71 9.13 0.94
C SER A 162 9.07 10.57 1.36
N GLY A 163 9.76 10.75 2.48
CA GLY A 163 10.29 12.04 2.92
C GLY A 163 11.37 12.59 1.98
N THR A 164 12.24 11.72 1.43
CA THR A 164 13.23 12.12 0.43
C THR A 164 12.57 12.56 -0.87
N ILE A 165 11.54 11.82 -1.34
CA ILE A 165 10.73 12.21 -2.51
C ILE A 165 10.10 13.59 -2.29
N ALA A 166 9.46 13.81 -1.14
CA ALA A 166 8.84 15.09 -0.81
C ALA A 166 9.83 16.26 -0.84
N LYS A 167 11.05 16.06 -0.30
CA LYS A 167 12.12 17.07 -0.29
C LYS A 167 12.84 17.23 -1.64
N SER A 168 12.68 16.28 -2.55
CA SER A 168 13.27 16.27 -3.90
C SER A 168 12.32 16.81 -4.98
N THR A 169 11.12 17.21 -4.58
CA THR A 169 10.06 17.73 -5.46
C THR A 169 9.62 19.12 -5.02
N ASN A 170 8.99 19.89 -5.92
CA ASN A 170 8.42 21.20 -5.66
C ASN A 170 6.92 21.22 -6.03
N GLN A 171 6.24 22.37 -5.85
CA GLN A 171 4.80 22.49 -6.15
C GLN A 171 4.43 22.16 -7.61
N GLU A 172 5.33 22.40 -8.55
CA GLU A 172 5.06 22.17 -9.98
C GLU A 172 5.22 20.71 -10.40
N ASN A 173 6.18 19.97 -9.80
CA ASN A 173 6.54 18.62 -10.20
C ASN A 173 6.20 17.53 -9.17
N SER A 174 5.70 17.88 -7.97
CA SER A 174 5.39 16.91 -6.90
C SER A 174 4.37 15.86 -7.35
N GLY A 175 3.32 16.27 -8.08
CA GLY A 175 2.33 15.32 -8.59
C GLY A 175 2.93 14.26 -9.51
N LEU A 176 3.84 14.66 -10.43
CA LEU A 176 4.57 13.74 -11.30
C LEU A 176 5.54 12.87 -10.47
N GLY A 177 6.27 13.48 -9.52
CA GLY A 177 7.24 12.79 -8.66
C GLY A 177 6.61 11.67 -7.84
N PHE A 178 5.50 11.96 -7.15
CA PHE A 178 4.75 10.94 -6.40
C PHE A 178 4.07 9.92 -7.33
N GLY A 179 3.68 10.31 -8.54
CA GLY A 179 3.19 9.39 -9.56
C GLY A 179 4.23 8.36 -9.99
N ILE A 180 5.48 8.80 -10.27
CA ILE A 180 6.61 7.93 -10.58
C ILE A 180 6.94 7.00 -9.39
N PHE A 181 6.94 7.55 -8.18
CA PHE A 181 7.15 6.79 -6.95
C PHE A 181 6.11 5.68 -6.78
N TYR A 182 4.81 6.00 -6.91
CA TYR A 182 3.76 4.99 -6.83
C TYR A 182 3.84 3.93 -7.93
N TRP A 183 4.20 4.35 -9.15
CA TRP A 183 4.42 3.44 -10.27
C TRP A 183 5.58 2.48 -10.00
N SER A 184 6.70 2.95 -9.41
CA SER A 184 7.84 2.10 -9.07
C SER A 184 7.50 1.03 -8.03
N ILE A 185 6.63 1.34 -7.05
CA ILE A 185 6.08 0.37 -6.08
C ILE A 185 5.37 -0.77 -6.81
N ASN A 186 4.41 -0.42 -7.68
CA ASN A 186 3.59 -1.42 -8.38
C ASN A 186 4.40 -2.19 -9.41
N LEU A 187 5.37 -1.56 -10.06
CA LEU A 187 6.27 -2.24 -10.99
C LEU A 187 7.11 -3.31 -10.28
N GLY A 188 7.63 -3.00 -9.08
CA GLY A 188 8.33 -3.98 -8.24
C GLY A 188 7.41 -5.13 -7.83
N ALA A 189 6.20 -4.80 -7.34
CA ALA A 189 5.19 -5.77 -6.94
C ALA A 189 4.70 -6.67 -8.10
N PHE A 190 4.81 -6.22 -9.32
CA PHE A 190 4.45 -6.95 -10.53
C PHE A 190 5.60 -7.84 -11.06
N LEU A 191 6.78 -7.22 -11.29
CA LEU A 191 7.87 -7.91 -11.99
C LEU A 191 8.55 -9.00 -11.15
N PHE A 192 8.73 -8.78 -9.85
CA PHE A 192 9.43 -9.75 -9.01
C PHE A 192 8.61 -11.04 -8.84
N PRO A 193 7.33 -11.00 -8.43
CA PRO A 193 6.51 -12.21 -8.38
C PRO A 193 6.31 -12.85 -9.75
N LEU A 194 6.24 -12.08 -10.84
CA LEU A 194 6.02 -12.62 -12.19
C LEU A 194 7.24 -13.36 -12.74
N ILE A 195 8.46 -12.84 -12.50
CA ILE A 195 9.66 -13.30 -13.18
C ILE A 195 10.62 -14.01 -12.22
N LEU A 196 11.00 -13.33 -11.12
CA LEU A 196 12.07 -13.83 -10.25
C LEU A 196 11.59 -14.95 -9.32
N VAL A 197 10.38 -14.81 -8.77
CA VAL A 197 9.86 -15.79 -7.82
C VAL A 197 9.68 -17.18 -8.46
N PRO A 198 9.08 -17.35 -9.64
CA PRO A 198 8.97 -18.67 -10.26
C PRO A 198 10.32 -19.33 -10.52
N ILE A 199 11.32 -18.54 -10.98
CA ILE A 199 12.67 -19.05 -11.26
C ILE A 199 13.35 -19.53 -9.98
N LEU A 200 13.33 -18.72 -8.92
CA LEU A 200 13.97 -19.03 -7.65
C LEU A 200 13.27 -20.15 -6.89
N LYS A 201 11.93 -20.16 -6.92
CA LYS A 201 11.10 -21.18 -6.29
C LYS A 201 11.31 -22.57 -6.91
N ALA A 202 11.59 -22.64 -8.23
CA ALA A 202 11.85 -23.90 -8.91
C ALA A 202 13.04 -24.65 -8.30
N GLU A 203 14.02 -23.92 -7.76
CA GLU A 203 15.16 -24.51 -7.05
C GLU A 203 14.86 -24.69 -5.55
N SER A 204 14.44 -23.63 -4.87
CA SER A 204 14.04 -23.65 -3.46
C SER A 204 13.34 -22.35 -3.06
N TYR A 205 12.35 -22.44 -2.18
CA TYR A 205 11.74 -21.24 -1.55
C TYR A 205 12.77 -20.37 -0.80
N SER A 206 13.80 -20.98 -0.20
CA SER A 206 14.87 -20.25 0.50
C SER A 206 15.60 -19.25 -0.40
N TYR A 207 15.73 -19.53 -1.70
CA TYR A 207 16.38 -18.61 -2.65
C TYR A 207 15.62 -17.26 -2.80
N ILE A 208 14.31 -17.25 -2.58
CA ILE A 208 13.52 -16.00 -2.59
C ILE A 208 13.96 -15.10 -1.43
N PHE A 209 14.19 -15.67 -0.25
CA PHE A 209 14.68 -14.93 0.91
C PHE A 209 16.13 -14.49 0.75
N TYR A 210 16.99 -15.33 0.15
CA TYR A 210 18.37 -14.96 -0.15
C TYR A 210 18.45 -13.86 -1.20
N MET A 211 17.59 -13.88 -2.23
CA MET A 211 17.43 -12.78 -3.18
C MET A 211 17.06 -11.48 -2.47
N ALA A 212 16.04 -11.51 -1.60
CA ALA A 212 15.60 -10.34 -0.85
C ALA A 212 16.71 -9.81 0.09
N SER A 213 17.45 -10.69 0.77
CA SER A 213 18.60 -10.34 1.59
C SER A 213 19.74 -9.71 0.76
N SER A 214 20.03 -10.28 -0.40
CA SER A 214 21.06 -9.78 -1.33
C SER A 214 20.69 -8.40 -1.87
N ILE A 215 19.42 -8.18 -2.22
CA ILE A 215 18.93 -6.87 -2.65
C ILE A 215 19.02 -5.85 -1.50
N ALA A 216 18.64 -6.22 -0.27
CA ALA A 216 18.80 -5.36 0.90
C ALA A 216 20.29 -5.00 1.12
N PHE A 217 21.22 -5.91 0.86
CA PHE A 217 22.66 -5.62 0.87
C PHE A 217 23.06 -4.63 -0.24
N VAL A 218 22.57 -4.80 -1.47
CA VAL A 218 22.78 -3.83 -2.56
C VAL A 218 22.22 -2.46 -2.17
N LEU A 219 21.05 -2.41 -1.56
CA LEU A 219 20.44 -1.17 -1.06
C LEU A 219 21.30 -0.51 0.03
N LEU A 220 21.92 -1.29 0.91
CA LEU A 220 22.89 -0.79 1.88
C LEU A 220 24.11 -0.16 1.19
N LEU A 221 24.64 -0.79 0.14
CA LEU A 221 25.75 -0.22 -0.64
C LEU A 221 25.32 1.06 -1.36
N ILE A 222 24.12 1.11 -1.96
CA ILE A 222 23.57 2.32 -2.57
C ILE A 222 23.47 3.44 -1.52
N ASN A 223 22.98 3.12 -0.31
CA ASN A 223 22.91 4.09 0.79
C ASN A 223 24.29 4.61 1.21
N LEU A 224 25.31 3.75 1.24
CA LEU A 224 26.66 4.14 1.67
C LEU A 224 27.42 4.96 0.62
N PHE A 225 27.24 4.66 -0.67
CA PHE A 225 28.11 5.21 -1.71
C PHE A 225 27.39 6.19 -2.67
N ILE A 226 26.10 6.04 -2.89
CA ILE A 226 25.35 6.78 -3.93
C ILE A 226 24.35 7.75 -3.32
N TYR A 227 23.59 7.32 -2.29
CA TYR A 227 22.53 8.12 -1.70
C TYR A 227 23.10 9.38 -1.03
N ARG A 228 22.53 10.53 -1.40
CA ARG A 228 22.82 11.82 -0.79
C ARG A 228 21.60 12.29 -0.03
N GLU A 229 21.77 12.45 1.28
CA GLU A 229 20.72 12.93 2.17
C GLU A 229 20.30 14.36 1.76
N PRO A 230 18.99 14.63 1.57
CA PRO A 230 18.52 15.99 1.30
C PRO A 230 18.75 16.87 2.53
N VAL A 231 18.87 18.19 2.30
CA VAL A 231 18.99 19.16 3.39
C VAL A 231 17.80 18.98 4.34
N ARG A 232 18.10 18.79 5.62
CA ARG A 232 17.10 18.61 6.66
C ARG A 232 17.04 19.83 7.57
N GLU A 233 15.84 20.18 7.94
CA GLU A 233 15.60 21.09 9.05
C GLU A 233 15.79 20.29 10.35
N LYS A 234 16.71 20.75 11.19
CA LYS A 234 16.91 20.12 12.51
C LYS A 234 15.66 20.34 13.35
N THR A 235 14.96 19.29 13.69
CA THR A 235 13.89 19.39 14.67
C THR A 235 14.46 19.40 16.09
N ASN A 236 14.02 20.37 16.89
CA ASN A 236 14.39 20.47 18.30
C ASN A 236 13.46 19.66 19.21
N LYS A 237 12.42 19.01 18.64
CA LYS A 237 11.46 18.20 19.42
C LYS A 237 12.16 16.97 20.00
N SER A 238 11.97 16.73 21.29
CA SER A 238 12.40 15.49 21.92
C SER A 238 11.51 14.33 21.45
N LEU A 239 12.02 13.08 21.50
CA LEU A 239 11.20 11.90 21.18
C LEU A 239 9.97 11.82 22.10
N VAL A 240 10.09 12.20 23.36
CA VAL A 240 8.99 12.26 24.33
C VAL A 240 7.90 13.24 23.87
N GLN A 241 8.30 14.42 23.36
CA GLN A 241 7.32 15.39 22.80
C GLN A 241 6.63 14.83 21.57
N VAL A 242 7.35 14.17 20.66
CA VAL A 242 6.76 13.50 19.50
C VAL A 242 5.74 12.45 19.95
N PHE A 243 6.11 11.59 20.93
CA PHE A 243 5.20 10.60 21.48
C PHE A 243 3.97 11.22 22.14
N SER A 244 4.12 12.31 22.88
CA SER A 244 2.98 13.01 23.52
C SER A 244 2.04 13.63 22.49
N GLU A 245 2.57 14.23 21.42
CA GLU A 245 1.77 14.75 20.31
C GLU A 245 1.03 13.61 19.59
N MET A 246 1.69 12.46 19.44
CA MET A 246 1.06 11.25 18.92
C MET A 246 -0.15 10.83 19.76
N LEU A 247 -0.02 10.72 21.07
CA LEU A 247 -1.13 10.32 21.95
C LEU A 247 -2.31 11.31 21.90
N LEU A 248 -2.07 12.58 21.59
CA LEU A 248 -3.15 13.58 21.44
C LEU A 248 -4.09 13.28 20.27
N VAL A 249 -3.62 12.69 19.18
CA VAL A 249 -4.47 12.33 18.02
C VAL A 249 -5.44 11.20 18.39
N LEU A 250 -5.04 10.30 19.28
CA LEU A 250 -5.90 9.21 19.76
C LEU A 250 -7.14 9.73 20.53
N LYS A 251 -7.11 10.97 21.01
CA LYS A 251 -8.28 11.61 21.65
C LYS A 251 -9.36 12.02 20.63
N ASP A 252 -9.03 12.13 19.35
CA ASP A 252 -10.02 12.38 18.30
C ASP A 252 -10.76 11.07 17.96
N TRP A 253 -11.74 10.72 18.81
CA TRP A 253 -12.48 9.47 18.70
C TRP A 253 -13.21 9.32 17.35
N ARG A 254 -13.63 10.42 16.71
CA ARG A 254 -14.29 10.37 15.39
C ARG A 254 -13.31 9.94 14.31
N PHE A 255 -12.10 10.47 14.36
CA PHE A 255 -11.03 10.07 13.46
C PHE A 255 -10.64 8.61 13.66
N ILE A 256 -10.44 8.18 14.92
CA ILE A 256 -10.10 6.78 15.25
C ILE A 256 -11.23 5.82 14.85
N LEU A 257 -12.49 6.19 15.13
CA LEU A 257 -13.65 5.40 14.71
C LEU A 257 -13.67 5.22 13.18
N MET A 258 -13.44 6.28 12.41
CA MET A 258 -13.40 6.21 10.96
C MET A 258 -12.28 5.26 10.46
N ILE A 259 -11.09 5.30 11.07
CA ILE A 259 -10.00 4.35 10.77
C ILE A 259 -10.43 2.93 11.07
N PHE A 260 -11.03 2.69 12.25
CA PHE A 260 -11.52 1.37 12.65
C PHE A 260 -12.56 0.82 11.66
N LEU A 261 -13.54 1.63 11.27
CA LEU A 261 -14.55 1.23 10.30
C LEU A 261 -13.95 0.95 8.91
N TYR A 262 -12.97 1.73 8.50
CA TYR A 262 -12.26 1.53 7.24
C TYR A 262 -11.36 0.29 7.26
N SER A 263 -10.84 -0.10 8.43
CA SER A 263 -9.98 -1.28 8.56
C SER A 263 -10.68 -2.60 8.19
N GLY A 264 -12.02 -2.63 8.21
CA GLY A 264 -12.77 -3.79 7.73
C GLY A 264 -12.48 -4.16 6.27
N PHE A 265 -12.30 -3.19 5.37
CA PHE A 265 -11.82 -3.46 4.01
C PHE A 265 -10.42 -4.09 4.01
N TRP A 266 -9.54 -3.64 4.90
CA TRP A 266 -8.16 -4.15 4.98
C TRP A 266 -8.08 -5.53 5.62
N ILE A 267 -9.05 -5.93 6.44
CA ILE A 267 -9.20 -7.34 6.86
C ILE A 267 -9.37 -8.23 5.63
N LEU A 268 -10.18 -7.81 4.65
CA LEU A 268 -10.36 -8.54 3.39
C LEU A 268 -9.09 -8.51 2.54
N TYR A 269 -8.42 -7.36 2.44
CA TYR A 269 -7.19 -7.21 1.67
C TYR A 269 -6.09 -8.16 2.12
N PHE A 270 -5.89 -8.29 3.43
CA PHE A 270 -4.81 -9.13 3.96
C PHE A 270 -5.06 -10.63 3.77
N GLN A 271 -6.27 -11.05 3.36
CA GLN A 271 -6.51 -12.43 2.92
C GLN A 271 -5.69 -12.80 1.68
N MET A 272 -5.30 -11.82 0.85
CA MET A 272 -4.49 -12.02 -0.35
C MET A 272 -3.11 -12.63 -0.08
N PHE A 273 -2.60 -12.56 1.15
CA PHE A 273 -1.27 -13.06 1.54
C PHE A 273 -1.28 -14.34 2.37
N GLY A 274 -2.46 -14.89 2.65
CA GLY A 274 -2.65 -16.12 3.40
C GLY A 274 -3.79 -16.96 2.82
N THR A 275 -4.99 -16.70 3.28
CA THR A 275 -6.21 -17.46 2.97
C THR A 275 -6.45 -17.64 1.45
N VAL A 276 -6.25 -16.59 0.66
CA VAL A 276 -6.40 -16.66 -0.82
C VAL A 276 -5.32 -17.54 -1.41
N LEU A 277 -4.07 -17.45 -0.95
CA LEU A 277 -2.96 -18.28 -1.45
C LEU A 277 -3.20 -19.75 -1.14
N TRP A 278 -3.66 -20.06 0.08
CA TRP A 278 -4.01 -21.43 0.48
C TRP A 278 -5.16 -21.98 -0.36
N TYR A 279 -6.21 -21.15 -0.61
CA TYR A 279 -7.34 -21.53 -1.44
C TYR A 279 -6.94 -21.83 -2.89
N VAL A 280 -6.05 -21.01 -3.47
CA VAL A 280 -5.50 -21.22 -4.82
C VAL A 280 -4.76 -22.56 -4.89
N ARG A 281 -3.90 -22.83 -3.90
CA ARG A 281 -3.10 -24.03 -3.88
C ARG A 281 -3.89 -25.31 -3.61
N ASP A 282 -4.78 -25.27 -2.60
CA ASP A 282 -5.41 -26.48 -2.05
C ASP A 282 -6.75 -26.80 -2.73
N TYR A 283 -7.40 -25.80 -3.35
CA TYR A 283 -8.81 -25.95 -3.75
C TYR A 283 -9.09 -25.65 -5.21
N LEU A 284 -8.26 -24.85 -5.90
CA LEU A 284 -8.51 -24.46 -7.28
C LEU A 284 -7.78 -25.36 -8.28
N ASP A 285 -8.52 -25.90 -9.25
CA ASP A 285 -7.92 -26.48 -10.44
C ASP A 285 -7.59 -25.36 -11.45
N MET A 286 -6.32 -25.03 -11.59
CA MET A 286 -5.84 -24.01 -12.53
C MET A 286 -5.59 -24.54 -13.94
N THR A 287 -5.82 -25.83 -14.21
CA THR A 287 -5.60 -26.47 -15.53
C THR A 287 -6.35 -25.74 -16.67
N PRO A 288 -7.63 -25.35 -16.53
CA PRO A 288 -8.34 -24.63 -17.59
C PRO A 288 -7.68 -23.28 -17.94
N LEU A 289 -7.22 -22.56 -16.92
CA LEU A 289 -6.53 -21.27 -17.10
C LEU A 289 -5.15 -21.50 -17.74
N ASN A 290 -4.37 -22.47 -17.26
CA ASN A 290 -3.07 -22.82 -17.81
C ASN A 290 -3.18 -23.17 -19.29
N ASN A 291 -4.16 -23.98 -19.67
CA ASN A 291 -4.39 -24.37 -21.06
C ASN A 291 -4.76 -23.16 -21.93
N ALA A 292 -5.62 -22.26 -21.45
CA ALA A 292 -6.00 -21.05 -22.19
C ALA A 292 -4.81 -20.12 -22.41
N VAL A 293 -3.99 -19.89 -21.36
CA VAL A 293 -2.79 -19.04 -21.47
C VAL A 293 -1.75 -19.69 -22.38
N ASN A 294 -1.48 -20.99 -22.26
CA ASN A 294 -0.52 -21.69 -23.11
C ASN A 294 -0.98 -21.75 -24.57
N SER A 295 -2.29 -21.89 -24.83
CA SER A 295 -2.84 -21.79 -26.18
C SER A 295 -2.63 -20.40 -26.80
N PHE A 296 -2.72 -19.34 -26.00
CA PHE A 296 -2.40 -17.98 -26.46
C PHE A 296 -0.89 -17.81 -26.66
N LEU A 297 -0.06 -18.28 -25.75
CA LEU A 297 1.39 -18.19 -25.84
C LEU A 297 1.96 -19.00 -27.02
N SER A 298 1.30 -20.10 -27.43
CA SER A 298 1.71 -20.92 -28.57
C SER A 298 1.68 -20.19 -29.90
N LEU A 299 1.02 -19.01 -29.96
CA LEU A 299 1.09 -18.11 -31.11
C LEU A 299 2.46 -17.43 -31.26
N PHE A 300 3.27 -17.42 -30.22
CA PHE A 300 4.54 -16.67 -30.14
C PHE A 300 5.74 -17.52 -29.75
N VAL A 301 5.51 -18.62 -29.02
CA VAL A 301 6.54 -19.51 -28.46
C VAL A 301 6.18 -20.97 -28.74
N GLU A 302 7.14 -21.76 -29.16
CA GLU A 302 6.95 -23.21 -29.32
C GLU A 302 6.85 -23.92 -27.95
N ASN A 303 5.83 -24.77 -27.77
CA ASN A 303 5.60 -25.58 -26.59
C ASN A 303 5.63 -24.81 -25.25
N PRO A 304 4.81 -23.76 -25.07
CA PRO A 304 4.79 -23.02 -23.81
C PRO A 304 4.31 -23.92 -22.67
N SER A 305 4.96 -23.79 -21.52
CA SER A 305 4.65 -24.58 -20.31
C SER A 305 4.36 -23.71 -19.10
N TRP A 306 3.74 -22.54 -19.33
CA TRP A 306 3.38 -21.63 -18.25
C TRP A 306 2.33 -22.26 -17.32
N LYS A 307 2.50 -22.05 -16.02
CA LYS A 307 1.59 -22.50 -14.97
C LYS A 307 1.24 -21.35 -14.04
N PHE A 308 -0.03 -21.22 -13.75
CA PHE A 308 -0.49 -20.33 -12.68
C PHE A 308 -0.12 -20.92 -11.32
N ASP A 309 0.49 -20.11 -10.46
CA ASP A 309 0.77 -20.48 -9.09
C ASP A 309 0.49 -19.28 -8.16
N VAL A 310 0.66 -19.46 -6.87
CA VAL A 310 0.21 -18.51 -5.81
C VAL A 310 0.80 -17.12 -5.95
N GLU A 311 2.03 -16.97 -6.41
CA GLU A 311 2.65 -15.66 -6.65
C GLU A 311 1.92 -14.81 -7.70
N HIS A 312 1.20 -15.46 -8.63
CA HIS A 312 0.43 -14.75 -9.65
C HIS A 312 -0.79 -14.00 -9.07
N VAL A 313 -1.23 -14.30 -7.85
CA VAL A 313 -2.26 -13.52 -7.15
C VAL A 313 -1.82 -12.07 -7.00
N THR A 314 -0.58 -11.85 -6.54
CA THR A 314 0.01 -10.51 -6.42
C THR A 314 0.22 -9.86 -7.79
N VAL A 315 0.62 -10.65 -8.80
CA VAL A 315 0.78 -10.18 -10.19
C VAL A 315 -0.54 -9.66 -10.76
N ILE A 316 -1.66 -10.37 -10.56
CA ILE A 316 -2.98 -9.92 -11.01
C ILE A 316 -3.34 -8.59 -10.35
N ASN A 317 -3.22 -8.49 -9.03
CA ASN A 317 -3.53 -7.26 -8.30
C ASN A 317 -2.68 -6.08 -8.82
N ALA A 318 -1.36 -6.21 -8.81
CA ALA A 318 -0.45 -5.15 -9.27
C ALA A 318 -0.65 -4.80 -10.76
N GLY A 319 -0.87 -5.81 -11.61
CA GLY A 319 -1.13 -5.64 -13.05
C GLY A 319 -2.40 -4.84 -13.32
N VAL A 320 -3.50 -5.18 -12.64
CA VAL A 320 -4.77 -4.44 -12.74
C VAL A 320 -4.58 -2.98 -12.28
N ILE A 321 -3.83 -2.75 -11.20
CA ILE A 321 -3.51 -1.40 -10.73
C ILE A 321 -2.71 -0.63 -11.79
N ILE A 322 -1.65 -1.21 -12.33
CA ILE A 322 -0.82 -0.55 -13.36
C ILE A 322 -1.65 -0.15 -14.58
N LEU A 323 -2.55 -1.02 -15.02
CA LEU A 323 -3.35 -0.80 -16.23
C LEU A 323 -4.51 0.18 -16.00
N LEU A 324 -5.21 0.10 -14.86
CA LEU A 324 -6.50 0.75 -14.68
C LEU A 324 -6.50 1.90 -13.68
N GLN A 325 -5.45 2.10 -12.85
CA GLN A 325 -5.44 3.12 -11.80
C GLN A 325 -5.73 4.53 -12.32
N LEU A 326 -5.16 4.92 -13.45
CA LEU A 326 -5.38 6.25 -14.03
C LEU A 326 -6.82 6.44 -14.51
N ILE A 327 -7.41 5.39 -15.07
CA ILE A 327 -8.81 5.39 -15.55
C ILE A 327 -9.74 5.53 -14.36
N VAL A 328 -9.60 4.66 -13.34
CA VAL A 328 -10.42 4.69 -12.12
C VAL A 328 -10.29 6.03 -11.40
N SER A 329 -9.06 6.53 -11.20
CA SER A 329 -8.81 7.81 -10.57
C SER A 329 -9.49 8.96 -11.30
N ASN A 330 -9.49 8.96 -12.65
CA ASN A 330 -10.15 9.97 -13.45
C ASN A 330 -11.68 9.93 -13.32
N ILE A 331 -12.27 8.73 -13.27
CA ILE A 331 -13.71 8.54 -13.07
C ILE A 331 -14.14 9.10 -11.71
N VAL A 332 -13.43 8.76 -10.64
CA VAL A 332 -13.82 9.12 -9.27
C VAL A 332 -13.32 10.48 -8.80
N LYS A 333 -12.49 11.19 -9.56
CA LYS A 333 -11.79 12.42 -9.09
C LYS A 333 -12.71 13.48 -8.49
N LYS A 334 -13.89 13.70 -9.09
CA LYS A 334 -14.88 14.71 -8.65
C LYS A 334 -15.90 14.16 -7.64
N ALA A 335 -15.92 12.84 -7.41
CA ALA A 335 -16.88 12.22 -6.49
C ALA A 335 -16.51 12.50 -5.02
N PRO A 336 -17.50 12.66 -4.11
CA PRO A 336 -17.27 12.85 -2.68
C PRO A 336 -16.48 11.67 -2.08
N ALA A 337 -15.60 11.96 -1.11
CA ALA A 337 -14.67 10.96 -0.60
C ALA A 337 -15.38 9.76 0.08
N LEU A 338 -16.19 9.99 1.11
CA LEU A 338 -16.85 8.92 1.87
C LEU A 338 -17.79 8.06 1.03
N PRO A 339 -18.71 8.61 0.20
CA PRO A 339 -19.53 7.78 -0.69
C PRO A 339 -18.71 6.94 -1.67
N THR A 340 -17.60 7.49 -2.20
CA THR A 340 -16.73 6.75 -3.11
C THR A 340 -15.97 5.64 -2.37
N MET A 341 -15.53 5.89 -1.13
CA MET A 341 -14.94 4.84 -0.28
C MET A 341 -15.93 3.69 -0.06
N MET A 342 -17.19 4.00 0.28
CA MET A 342 -18.21 2.96 0.46
C MET A 342 -18.46 2.17 -0.82
N ALA A 343 -18.52 2.81 -1.98
CA ALA A 343 -18.65 2.13 -3.27
C ALA A 343 -17.44 1.20 -3.53
N GLY A 344 -16.22 1.65 -3.24
CA GLY A 344 -15.03 0.81 -3.38
C GLY A 344 -15.00 -0.36 -2.40
N ILE A 345 -15.41 -0.16 -1.13
CA ILE A 345 -15.58 -1.26 -0.16
C ILE A 345 -16.63 -2.25 -0.67
N GLY A 346 -17.73 -1.76 -1.24
CA GLY A 346 -18.75 -2.59 -1.87
C GLY A 346 -18.22 -3.44 -3.02
N LEU A 347 -17.38 -2.87 -3.90
CA LEU A 347 -16.68 -3.63 -4.95
C LEU A 347 -15.75 -4.70 -4.37
N GLY A 348 -14.94 -4.36 -3.36
CA GLY A 348 -14.08 -5.34 -2.71
C GLY A 348 -14.87 -6.46 -2.04
N THR A 349 -15.98 -6.12 -1.38
CA THR A 349 -16.91 -7.10 -0.80
C THR A 349 -17.54 -7.98 -1.88
N LEU A 350 -17.96 -7.40 -3.00
CA LEU A 350 -18.47 -8.15 -4.16
C LEU A 350 -17.43 -9.12 -4.71
N GLY A 351 -16.15 -8.71 -4.76
CA GLY A 351 -15.04 -9.61 -5.13
C GLY A 351 -15.00 -10.85 -4.24
N MET A 352 -15.15 -10.70 -2.92
CA MET A 352 -15.20 -11.84 -1.98
C MET A 352 -16.49 -12.68 -2.16
N ILE A 353 -17.64 -12.05 -2.41
CA ILE A 353 -18.88 -12.76 -2.72
C ILE A 353 -18.71 -13.62 -3.99
N ILE A 354 -18.07 -13.09 -5.03
CA ILE A 354 -17.81 -13.82 -6.28
C ILE A 354 -17.00 -15.10 -6.00
N LEU A 355 -15.98 -15.04 -5.11
CA LEU A 355 -15.22 -16.23 -4.73
C LEU A 355 -16.06 -17.31 -4.07
N SER A 356 -17.23 -16.99 -3.51
CA SER A 356 -18.12 -17.96 -2.88
C SER A 356 -18.95 -18.79 -3.88
N PHE A 357 -19.04 -18.39 -5.14
CA PHE A 357 -19.93 -19.03 -6.11
C PHE A 357 -19.39 -20.33 -6.67
N SER A 358 -18.09 -20.43 -6.89
CA SER A 358 -17.50 -21.61 -7.52
C SER A 358 -15.98 -21.65 -7.33
N ALA A 359 -15.43 -22.86 -7.27
CA ALA A 359 -14.00 -23.13 -7.31
C ALA A 359 -13.40 -23.08 -8.74
N SER A 360 -14.02 -22.34 -9.65
CA SER A 360 -13.50 -22.13 -11.01
C SER A 360 -12.39 -21.09 -11.03
N PRO A 361 -11.27 -21.31 -11.79
CA PRO A 361 -10.22 -20.31 -11.94
C PRO A 361 -10.71 -19.02 -12.59
N TRP A 362 -11.73 -19.06 -13.42
CA TRP A 362 -12.33 -17.87 -14.04
C TRP A 362 -13.10 -17.02 -13.02
N VAL A 363 -13.88 -17.66 -12.15
CA VAL A 363 -14.58 -16.99 -11.04
C VAL A 363 -13.57 -16.39 -10.08
N PHE A 364 -12.48 -17.09 -9.80
CA PHE A 364 -11.38 -16.58 -8.99
C PHE A 364 -10.76 -15.31 -9.60
N LEU A 365 -10.40 -15.32 -10.88
CA LEU A 365 -9.84 -14.14 -11.56
C LEU A 365 -10.80 -12.94 -11.49
N ILE A 366 -12.07 -13.14 -11.80
CA ILE A 366 -13.09 -12.07 -11.75
C ILE A 366 -13.22 -11.53 -10.33
N GLY A 367 -13.22 -12.41 -9.32
CA GLY A 367 -13.31 -12.03 -7.91
C GLY A 367 -12.12 -11.14 -7.48
N ILE A 368 -10.88 -11.57 -7.79
CA ILE A 368 -9.67 -10.83 -7.44
C ILE A 368 -9.59 -9.49 -8.20
N MET A 369 -9.93 -9.47 -9.49
CA MET A 369 -9.96 -8.22 -10.28
C MET A 369 -11.02 -7.25 -9.74
N THR A 370 -12.21 -7.73 -9.38
CA THR A 370 -13.27 -6.91 -8.78
C THR A 370 -12.84 -6.36 -7.42
N PHE A 371 -12.18 -7.18 -6.60
CA PHE A 371 -11.59 -6.74 -5.34
C PHE A 371 -10.56 -5.61 -5.55
N THR A 372 -9.67 -5.77 -6.53
CA THR A 372 -8.64 -4.77 -6.86
C THR A 372 -9.25 -3.45 -7.35
N LEU A 373 -10.35 -3.49 -8.13
CA LEU A 373 -11.11 -2.29 -8.49
C LEU A 373 -11.66 -1.57 -7.26
N GLY A 374 -12.11 -2.32 -6.26
CA GLY A 374 -12.50 -1.79 -4.96
C GLY A 374 -11.36 -1.09 -4.25
N GLU A 375 -10.17 -1.68 -4.21
CA GLU A 375 -8.96 -1.10 -3.62
C GLU A 375 -8.58 0.22 -4.28
N MET A 376 -8.48 0.25 -5.62
CA MET A 376 -8.15 1.44 -6.40
C MET A 376 -9.16 2.58 -6.24
N THR A 377 -10.42 2.26 -5.98
CA THR A 377 -11.49 3.23 -5.75
C THR A 377 -11.46 3.77 -4.33
N THR A 378 -11.22 2.91 -3.34
CA THR A 378 -11.33 3.24 -1.91
C THR A 378 -10.12 3.97 -1.38
N HIS A 379 -8.91 3.43 -1.60
CA HIS A 379 -7.71 3.88 -0.89
C HIS A 379 -7.30 5.33 -1.20
N PRO A 380 -7.28 5.81 -2.45
CA PRO A 380 -6.96 7.21 -2.74
C PRO A 380 -7.96 8.18 -2.12
N LYS A 381 -9.23 7.80 -2.04
CA LYS A 381 -10.30 8.62 -1.43
C LYS A 381 -10.19 8.66 0.08
N TYR A 382 -9.77 7.57 0.71
CA TYR A 382 -9.46 7.55 2.14
C TYR A 382 -8.35 8.56 2.49
N ILE A 383 -7.22 8.52 1.80
CA ILE A 383 -6.12 9.46 2.04
C ILE A 383 -6.56 10.91 1.77
N SER A 384 -7.31 11.13 0.70
CA SER A 384 -7.89 12.45 0.39
C SER A 384 -8.82 12.95 1.51
N TYR A 385 -9.68 12.07 2.03
CA TYR A 385 -10.59 12.41 3.14
C TYR A 385 -9.84 12.82 4.41
N ILE A 386 -8.81 12.05 4.80
CA ILE A 386 -7.95 12.41 5.93
C ILE A 386 -7.32 13.80 5.73
N GLY A 387 -6.81 14.05 4.52
CA GLY A 387 -6.23 15.37 4.18
C GLY A 387 -7.19 16.53 4.28
N LEU A 388 -8.51 16.28 4.18
CA LEU A 388 -9.57 17.30 4.30
C LEU A 388 -9.99 17.55 5.76
N ILE A 389 -10.09 16.47 6.58
CA ILE A 389 -10.57 16.60 7.98
C ILE A 389 -9.47 16.94 8.97
N ALA A 390 -8.21 16.70 8.62
CA ALA A 390 -7.07 16.96 9.49
C ALA A 390 -6.90 18.48 9.73
N PRO A 391 -6.70 18.92 11.00
CA PRO A 391 -6.30 20.29 11.31
C PRO A 391 -5.04 20.69 10.55
N ALA A 392 -4.97 21.93 10.06
CA ALA A 392 -3.88 22.40 9.20
C ALA A 392 -2.49 22.25 9.85
N ASP A 393 -2.38 22.51 11.14
CA ASP A 393 -1.18 22.40 11.98
C ASP A 393 -0.78 20.94 12.31
N LYS A 394 -1.70 19.95 12.12
CA LYS A 394 -1.51 18.53 12.47
C LYS A 394 -1.67 17.57 11.28
N LYS A 395 -1.76 18.11 10.07
CA LYS A 395 -2.08 17.33 8.87
C LYS A 395 -1.12 16.16 8.64
N ALA A 396 0.18 16.38 8.81
CA ALA A 396 1.18 15.31 8.67
C ALA A 396 0.99 14.20 9.71
N LEU A 397 0.64 14.58 10.94
CA LEU A 397 0.40 13.65 12.03
C LEU A 397 -0.85 12.79 11.76
N TYR A 398 -1.98 13.39 11.32
CA TYR A 398 -3.19 12.65 10.95
C TYR A 398 -2.95 11.69 9.77
N LEU A 399 -2.19 12.11 8.75
CA LEU A 399 -1.80 11.25 7.64
C LEU A 399 -0.91 10.09 8.10
N GLY A 400 -0.01 10.30 9.07
CA GLY A 400 0.76 9.23 9.70
C GLY A 400 -0.14 8.22 10.41
N TYR A 401 -1.09 8.70 11.21
CA TYR A 401 -2.06 7.84 11.92
C TYR A 401 -3.05 7.14 11.00
N SER A 402 -3.26 7.68 9.81
CA SER A 402 -4.14 7.02 8.83
C SER A 402 -3.70 5.59 8.52
N PHE A 403 -2.43 5.26 8.68
CA PHE A 403 -1.89 3.89 8.48
C PHE A 403 -2.35 2.86 9.53
N LEU A 404 -2.97 3.28 10.64
CA LEU A 404 -3.54 2.35 11.63
C LEU A 404 -4.60 1.41 11.05
N TYR A 405 -5.24 1.75 9.93
CA TYR A 405 -6.10 0.81 9.21
C TYR A 405 -5.37 -0.49 8.85
N GLY A 406 -4.12 -0.36 8.43
CA GLY A 406 -3.29 -1.50 8.08
C GLY A 406 -2.88 -2.32 9.30
N VAL A 407 -2.61 -1.67 10.44
CA VAL A 407 -2.34 -2.35 11.72
C VAL A 407 -3.53 -3.21 12.13
N ILE A 408 -4.73 -2.62 12.20
CA ILE A 408 -5.95 -3.30 12.60
C ILE A 408 -6.33 -4.38 11.59
N GLY A 409 -6.34 -4.01 10.29
CA GLY A 409 -6.76 -4.89 9.21
C GLY A 409 -5.89 -6.13 9.07
N SER A 410 -4.55 -5.98 9.13
CA SER A 410 -3.64 -7.12 9.01
C SER A 410 -3.61 -7.99 10.27
N SER A 411 -3.65 -7.38 11.47
CA SER A 411 -3.74 -8.16 12.71
C SER A 411 -4.97 -9.04 12.72
N ILE A 412 -6.15 -8.44 12.57
CA ILE A 412 -7.40 -9.20 12.56
C ILE A 412 -7.43 -10.15 11.37
N GLY A 413 -7.04 -9.69 10.18
CA GLY A 413 -7.05 -10.46 8.94
C GLY A 413 -6.22 -11.74 9.01
N GLY A 414 -4.99 -11.67 9.54
CA GLY A 414 -4.11 -12.83 9.67
C GLY A 414 -4.65 -13.89 10.62
N PHE A 415 -4.99 -13.49 11.85
CA PHE A 415 -5.51 -14.44 12.86
C PHE A 415 -6.89 -14.99 12.51
N LEU A 416 -7.80 -14.10 12.06
CA LEU A 416 -9.17 -14.50 11.73
C LEU A 416 -9.21 -15.36 10.47
N GLY A 417 -8.47 -14.94 9.43
CA GLY A 417 -8.44 -15.67 8.16
C GLY A 417 -7.96 -17.10 8.33
N ALA A 418 -6.88 -17.31 9.08
CA ALA A 418 -6.36 -18.65 9.35
C ALA A 418 -7.40 -19.53 10.08
N ARG A 419 -8.02 -19.01 11.16
CA ARG A 419 -9.04 -19.76 11.92
C ARG A 419 -10.27 -20.10 11.09
N LEU A 420 -10.73 -19.13 10.27
CA LEU A 420 -11.87 -19.35 9.39
C LEU A 420 -11.53 -20.38 8.31
N TYR A 421 -10.31 -20.34 7.76
CA TYR A 421 -9.87 -21.30 6.75
C TYR A 421 -9.84 -22.71 7.31
N VAL A 422 -9.17 -22.92 8.44
CA VAL A 422 -9.11 -24.24 9.09
C VAL A 422 -10.52 -24.77 9.35
N LYS A 423 -11.39 -23.96 9.97
CA LYS A 423 -12.74 -24.40 10.31
C LYS A 423 -13.62 -24.69 9.08
N TYR A 424 -13.68 -23.79 8.11
CA TYR A 424 -14.66 -23.88 7.01
C TYR A 424 -14.12 -24.58 5.78
N VAL A 425 -12.81 -24.58 5.56
CA VAL A 425 -12.21 -25.23 4.39
C VAL A 425 -11.65 -26.60 4.76
N ASP A 426 -10.76 -26.67 5.79
CA ASP A 426 -10.08 -27.93 6.12
C ASP A 426 -11.00 -28.92 6.85
N GLU A 427 -11.78 -28.44 7.88
CA GLU A 427 -12.61 -29.32 8.70
C GLU A 427 -14.00 -29.56 8.06
N LEU A 428 -14.66 -28.53 7.56
CA LEU A 428 -16.05 -28.61 7.07
C LEU A 428 -16.17 -28.74 5.54
N GLY A 429 -15.11 -28.51 4.76
CA GLY A 429 -15.14 -28.61 3.32
C GLY A 429 -16.07 -27.58 2.64
N THR A 430 -16.32 -26.43 3.28
CA THR A 430 -17.27 -25.40 2.83
C THR A 430 -16.57 -24.06 2.55
N PRO A 431 -15.71 -23.95 1.53
CA PRO A 431 -14.98 -22.71 1.24
C PRO A 431 -15.90 -21.52 0.91
N SER A 432 -17.08 -21.79 0.35
CA SER A 432 -18.08 -20.74 0.09
C SER A 432 -18.48 -20.00 1.38
N THR A 433 -18.63 -20.72 2.49
CA THR A 433 -18.97 -20.14 3.79
C THR A 433 -17.87 -19.21 4.30
N LEU A 434 -16.60 -19.56 4.11
CA LEU A 434 -15.46 -18.70 4.43
C LEU A 434 -15.58 -17.33 3.73
N TRP A 435 -15.80 -17.35 2.40
CA TRP A 435 -15.89 -16.13 1.60
C TRP A 435 -17.11 -15.29 1.97
N LEU A 436 -18.24 -15.91 2.29
CA LEU A 436 -19.44 -15.21 2.75
C LEU A 436 -19.25 -14.55 4.11
N ILE A 437 -18.58 -15.21 5.07
CA ILE A 437 -18.26 -14.61 6.38
C ILE A 437 -17.36 -13.38 6.20
N LEU A 438 -16.31 -13.50 5.39
CA LEU A 438 -15.43 -12.37 5.06
C LEU A 438 -16.23 -11.24 4.40
N SER A 439 -17.12 -11.57 3.45
CA SER A 439 -18.00 -10.58 2.84
C SER A 439 -18.88 -9.86 3.85
N GLY A 440 -19.34 -10.55 4.88
CA GLY A 440 -20.09 -9.97 6.01
C GLY A 440 -19.33 -8.85 6.71
N ILE A 441 -18.00 -8.99 6.86
CA ILE A 441 -17.14 -7.93 7.42
C ILE A 441 -17.12 -6.69 6.51
N GLY A 442 -17.02 -6.90 5.19
CA GLY A 442 -17.07 -5.80 4.21
C GLY A 442 -18.41 -5.07 4.21
N ILE A 443 -19.53 -5.83 4.26
CA ILE A 443 -20.87 -5.25 4.38
C ILE A 443 -21.00 -4.45 5.66
N PHE A 444 -20.56 -4.99 6.81
CA PHE A 444 -20.56 -4.28 8.08
C PHE A 444 -19.76 -2.96 8.00
N SER A 445 -18.55 -3.00 7.44
CA SER A 445 -17.70 -1.82 7.25
C SER A 445 -18.40 -0.75 6.40
N MET A 446 -19.02 -1.16 5.28
CA MET A 446 -19.73 -0.26 4.39
C MET A 446 -20.95 0.39 5.07
N VAL A 447 -21.78 -0.41 5.76
CA VAL A 447 -22.98 0.09 6.49
C VAL A 447 -22.55 1.01 7.63
N ALA A 448 -21.54 0.63 8.39
CA ALA A 448 -21.04 1.43 9.51
C ALA A 448 -20.45 2.77 9.04
N LEU A 449 -19.72 2.80 7.92
CA LEU A 449 -19.26 4.05 7.29
C LEU A 449 -20.41 4.89 6.74
N PHE A 450 -21.48 4.28 6.24
CA PHE A 450 -22.68 5.00 5.85
C PHE A 450 -23.33 5.70 7.05
N LEU A 451 -23.49 4.99 8.17
CA LEU A 451 -24.02 5.56 9.42
C LEU A 451 -23.09 6.66 9.96
N TYR A 452 -21.79 6.44 9.92
CA TYR A 452 -20.78 7.45 10.29
C TYR A 452 -20.94 8.72 9.44
N ASN A 453 -21.06 8.58 8.12
CA ASN A 453 -21.26 9.71 7.21
C ASN A 453 -22.56 10.46 7.49
N LYS A 454 -23.65 9.73 7.79
CA LYS A 454 -24.98 10.31 8.03
C LYS A 454 -25.06 11.07 9.35
N PHE A 455 -24.47 10.50 10.43
CA PHE A 455 -24.71 10.99 11.80
C PHE A 455 -23.53 11.74 12.41
N LEU A 456 -22.29 11.45 12.00
CA LEU A 456 -21.10 11.98 12.67
C LEU A 456 -20.32 13.00 11.84
N VAL A 457 -20.46 12.98 10.52
CA VAL A 457 -19.85 13.99 9.66
C VAL A 457 -20.70 15.26 9.76
N ARG A 458 -20.10 16.34 10.27
CA ARG A 458 -20.76 17.66 10.25
C ARG A 458 -20.95 18.07 8.79
N LYS A 459 -22.19 18.29 8.38
CA LYS A 459 -22.48 18.99 7.13
C LYS A 459 -21.90 20.40 7.27
N THR A 460 -20.78 20.66 6.62
CA THR A 460 -20.31 22.03 6.37
C THR A 460 -21.32 22.64 5.41
N ASN A 461 -22.27 23.42 5.96
CA ASN A 461 -23.12 24.33 5.19
C ASN A 461 -22.26 25.45 4.64
#